data_31f81b74ba5e1f0fed37a2beb39ce029
#
_entry.id   31f81b74ba5e1f0fed37a2beb39ce029
#
_cell.length_a   1.000
_cell.length_b   1.000
_cell.length_c   1.000
_cell.angle_alpha   90.00
_cell.angle_beta   90.00
_cell.angle_gamma   90.00
#
_symmetry.space_group_name_H-M   'P 1'
#
loop_
_entity.id
_entity.type
_entity.pdbx_description
1 polymer ?
#
loop_
_entity_poly.entity_id
_entity_poly.type
_entity_poly.pdbx_seq_one_letter_code
_entity_poly.pdbx_strand_id
1 'polypeptide(L)'
;ACLTSLIYSQNKRFNLAAKNAEHRIGMTYFHLVTASGLAFSYIYQDDYFSEFDKTVYYKEFNDECIQYALNFGKCNYRIITCDTTGLKDEVIHSIDCGIPVLAESLADNTWCLITGYENAGKTVFGYTTNCYNCNPCVKCIKPKVDGYIENGMFFKSNWDKSVKRIIIIDDFNAQPYGYKEYMNHWISIMQHEPKNGFKFGMDAYDAVIQLLEDDSVFENAGDKELTELYRFLFTNSFIPEN
;
A
#
# COMPACT_ATOMS: atom_id res chain seq x y z
N ALA A 1 1.95 -1.14 4.10
CA ALA A 1 1.82 -1.66 5.48
C ALA A 1 1.58 -3.18 5.52
N CYS A 2 0.54 -3.75 4.87
CA CYS A 2 0.28 -5.21 4.90
C CYS A 2 1.48 -6.04 4.42
N LEU A 3 2.08 -5.68 3.29
CA LEU A 3 3.30 -6.34 2.79
C LEU A 3 4.46 -6.21 3.78
N THR A 4 4.61 -5.05 4.42
CA THR A 4 5.63 -4.82 5.44
C THR A 4 5.46 -5.79 6.62
N SER A 5 4.24 -5.92 7.12
CA SER A 5 3.93 -6.83 8.24
C SER A 5 4.20 -8.28 7.86
N LEU A 6 3.83 -8.69 6.64
CA LEU A 6 4.10 -10.02 6.14
C LEU A 6 5.60 -10.30 6.07
N ILE A 7 6.36 -9.46 5.36
CA ILE A 7 7.81 -9.66 5.19
C ILE A 7 8.53 -9.56 6.53
N TYR A 8 8.14 -8.64 7.40
CA TYR A 8 8.72 -8.51 8.73
C TYR A 8 8.51 -9.78 9.56
N SER A 9 7.31 -10.36 9.54
CA SER A 9 7.00 -11.57 10.31
C SER A 9 7.73 -12.81 9.81
N GLN A 10 7.98 -12.92 8.51
CA GLN A 10 8.51 -14.12 7.88
C GLN A 10 10.02 -14.03 7.58
N ASN A 11 10.52 -12.86 7.21
CA ASN A 11 11.91 -12.70 6.79
C ASN A 11 12.84 -12.24 7.93
N LYS A 12 13.57 -13.19 8.54
CA LYS A 12 14.53 -12.95 9.61
C LYS A 12 15.61 -11.90 9.30
N ARG A 13 15.90 -11.67 8.00
CA ARG A 13 16.87 -10.65 7.56
C ARG A 13 16.55 -9.26 8.11
N PHE A 14 15.27 -8.89 8.18
CA PHE A 14 14.84 -7.59 8.68
C PHE A 14 14.76 -7.53 10.21
N ASN A 15 14.83 -8.67 10.89
CA ASN A 15 14.77 -8.76 12.34
C ASN A 15 16.11 -8.49 13.04
N LEU A 16 17.23 -8.57 12.33
CA LEU A 16 18.57 -8.54 12.92
C LEU A 16 19.10 -7.14 13.22
N ALA A 17 18.59 -6.09 12.57
CA ALA A 17 19.20 -4.76 12.57
C ALA A 17 18.71 -3.80 13.66
N ALA A 18 17.65 -4.11 14.39
CA ALA A 18 17.03 -3.16 15.31
C ALA A 18 16.86 -3.72 16.73
N LYS A 19 16.97 -2.83 17.71
CA LYS A 19 16.92 -3.17 19.15
C LYS A 19 15.50 -3.39 19.67
N ASN A 20 14.49 -2.79 19.04
CA ASN A 20 13.07 -2.94 19.42
C ASN A 20 12.17 -3.25 18.22
N ALA A 21 10.97 -3.77 18.46
CA ALA A 21 10.06 -4.24 17.42
C ALA A 21 9.53 -3.11 16.53
N GLU A 22 9.14 -1.99 17.11
CA GLU A 22 8.62 -0.82 16.37
C GLU A 22 9.64 -0.27 15.37
N HIS A 23 10.87 -0.10 15.83
CA HIS A 23 11.95 0.39 15.00
C HIS A 23 12.24 -0.56 13.82
N ARG A 24 12.15 -1.88 14.05
CA ARG A 24 12.34 -2.89 12.99
C ARG A 24 11.23 -2.85 11.94
N ILE A 25 9.98 -2.71 12.34
CA ILE A 25 8.85 -2.60 11.42
C ILE A 25 8.96 -1.32 10.59
N GLY A 26 9.25 -0.19 11.22
CA GLY A 26 9.48 1.09 10.52
C GLY A 26 10.60 1.00 9.49
N MET A 27 11.76 0.43 9.85
CA MET A 27 12.86 0.25 8.91
C MET A 27 12.50 -0.67 7.75
N THR A 28 11.76 -1.76 8.01
CA THR A 28 11.26 -2.63 6.93
C THR A 28 10.32 -1.89 5.99
N TYR A 29 9.43 -1.06 6.54
CA TYR A 29 8.53 -0.23 5.76
C TYR A 29 9.29 0.71 4.83
N PHE A 30 10.24 1.49 5.34
CA PHE A 30 11.05 2.40 4.53
C PHE A 30 11.84 1.69 3.43
N HIS A 31 12.44 0.55 3.74
CA HIS A 31 13.16 -0.25 2.74
C HIS A 31 12.23 -0.72 1.62
N LEU A 32 11.02 -1.19 1.95
CA LEU A 32 10.06 -1.66 0.95
C LEU A 32 9.49 -0.51 0.11
N VAL A 33 9.19 0.63 0.72
CA VAL A 33 8.73 1.82 0.01
C VAL A 33 9.81 2.32 -0.95
N THR A 34 11.07 2.32 -0.54
CA THR A 34 12.19 2.67 -1.43
C THR A 34 12.35 1.64 -2.54
N ALA A 35 12.41 0.36 -2.22
CA ALA A 35 12.59 -0.71 -3.20
C ALA A 35 11.44 -0.76 -4.21
N SER A 36 10.22 -0.54 -3.78
CA SER A 36 9.04 -0.45 -4.66
C SER A 36 9.04 0.77 -5.59
N GLY A 37 9.89 1.76 -5.34
CA GLY A 37 9.89 3.03 -6.06
C GLY A 37 8.85 4.05 -5.56
N LEU A 38 7.95 3.67 -4.65
CA LEU A 38 6.92 4.58 -4.14
C LEU A 38 7.50 5.80 -3.41
N ALA A 39 8.73 5.71 -2.89
CA ALA A 39 9.45 6.86 -2.34
C ALA A 39 9.71 7.96 -3.38
N PHE A 40 9.65 7.64 -4.67
CA PHE A 40 9.92 8.52 -5.79
C PHE A 40 8.68 8.86 -6.62
N SER A 41 7.50 8.35 -6.22
CA SER A 41 6.24 8.49 -6.93
C SER A 41 5.45 9.72 -6.45
N TYR A 42 6.07 10.90 -6.42
CA TYR A 42 5.32 12.10 -6.10
C TYR A 42 4.23 12.34 -7.15
N ILE A 43 3.03 12.71 -6.72
CA ILE A 43 1.87 12.94 -7.59
C ILE A 43 1.30 14.31 -7.31
N TYR A 44 1.06 15.10 -8.37
CA TYR A 44 0.37 16.37 -8.35
C TYR A 44 -0.92 16.28 -9.15
N GLN A 45 -2.00 16.82 -8.63
CA GLN A 45 -3.27 16.94 -9.29
C GLN A 45 -3.50 18.41 -9.66
N ASP A 46 -3.92 18.68 -10.91
CA ASP A 46 -4.10 20.06 -11.39
C ASP A 46 -5.17 20.84 -10.59
N ASP A 47 -6.18 20.13 -10.05
CA ASP A 47 -7.13 20.70 -9.08
C ASP A 47 -6.73 20.28 -7.65
N TYR A 48 -5.73 20.95 -7.09
CA TYR A 48 -5.20 20.67 -5.75
C TYR A 48 -6.14 21.03 -4.60
N PHE A 49 -7.22 21.77 -4.85
CA PHE A 49 -8.28 22.02 -3.86
C PHE A 49 -9.35 20.93 -3.86
N SER A 50 -9.40 20.07 -4.87
CA SER A 50 -10.28 18.92 -4.87
C SER A 50 -9.74 17.83 -3.95
N GLU A 51 -10.63 16.94 -3.53
CA GLU A 51 -10.23 15.77 -2.75
C GLU A 51 -9.29 14.88 -3.57
N PHE A 52 -8.05 14.73 -3.12
CA PHE A 52 -7.03 13.92 -3.80
C PHE A 52 -7.47 12.46 -3.90
N ASP A 53 -7.58 11.92 -5.12
CA ASP A 53 -7.88 10.52 -5.35
C ASP A 53 -6.64 9.65 -5.10
N LYS A 54 -6.42 9.26 -3.84
CA LYS A 54 -5.33 8.36 -3.43
C LYS A 54 -5.32 7.03 -4.20
N THR A 55 -6.41 6.67 -4.88
CA THR A 55 -6.48 5.43 -5.66
C THR A 55 -5.60 5.48 -6.91
N VAL A 56 -5.17 6.66 -7.36
CA VAL A 56 -4.26 6.83 -8.50
C VAL A 56 -2.95 6.07 -8.30
N TYR A 57 -2.37 6.12 -7.10
CA TYR A 57 -1.16 5.35 -6.79
C TYR A 57 -1.34 3.86 -7.05
N TYR A 58 -2.50 3.32 -6.65
CA TYR A 58 -2.79 1.89 -6.82
C TYR A 58 -3.09 1.51 -8.25
N LYS A 59 -3.60 2.43 -9.06
CA LYS A 59 -3.94 2.16 -10.46
C LYS A 59 -2.71 2.22 -11.37
N GLU A 60 -1.84 3.20 -11.17
CA GLU A 60 -0.73 3.45 -12.09
C GLU A 60 0.53 2.64 -11.77
N PHE A 61 0.84 2.40 -10.50
CA PHE A 61 2.12 1.80 -10.09
C PHE A 61 2.00 0.45 -9.37
N ASN A 62 0.77 -0.03 -9.10
CA ASN A 62 0.53 -1.10 -8.14
C ASN A 62 1.33 -2.38 -8.40
N ASP A 63 1.23 -2.94 -9.60
CA ASP A 63 1.79 -4.27 -9.88
C ASP A 63 3.31 -4.25 -9.93
N GLU A 64 3.88 -3.26 -10.58
CA GLU A 64 5.32 -3.10 -10.69
C GLU A 64 5.94 -2.80 -9.32
N CYS A 65 5.37 -1.86 -8.56
CA CYS A 65 5.83 -1.54 -7.21
C CYS A 65 5.76 -2.75 -6.27
N ILE A 66 4.71 -3.56 -6.35
CA ILE A 66 4.58 -4.79 -5.56
C ILE A 66 5.67 -5.79 -5.96
N GLN A 67 5.91 -5.98 -7.25
CA GLN A 67 6.94 -6.87 -7.76
C GLN A 67 8.33 -6.50 -7.22
N TYR A 68 8.72 -5.22 -7.30
CA TYR A 68 10.02 -4.76 -6.79
C TYR A 68 10.12 -4.88 -5.26
N ALA A 69 9.05 -4.57 -4.53
CA ALA A 69 9.03 -4.75 -3.08
C ALA A 69 9.16 -6.23 -2.67
N LEU A 70 8.42 -7.14 -3.32
CA LEU A 70 8.50 -8.58 -3.06
C LEU A 70 9.86 -9.14 -3.42
N ASN A 71 10.43 -8.73 -4.55
CA ASN A 71 11.76 -9.12 -4.95
C ASN A 71 12.84 -8.67 -3.95
N PHE A 72 12.73 -7.43 -3.44
CA PHE A 72 13.62 -6.94 -2.38
C PHE A 72 13.51 -7.80 -1.10
N GLY A 73 12.30 -8.23 -0.75
CA GLY A 73 12.03 -9.18 0.33
C GLY A 73 12.51 -10.60 0.05
N LYS A 74 13.07 -10.87 -1.13
CA LYS A 74 13.46 -12.20 -1.63
C LYS A 74 12.29 -13.19 -1.70
N CYS A 75 11.08 -12.69 -1.95
CA CYS A 75 9.88 -13.51 -2.01
C CYS A 75 9.74 -14.17 -3.38
N ASN A 76 9.64 -15.49 -3.43
CA ASN A 76 9.00 -16.20 -4.51
C ASN A 76 7.50 -16.17 -4.25
N TYR A 77 6.69 -15.77 -5.23
CA TYR A 77 5.27 -15.55 -5.02
C TYR A 77 4.44 -15.87 -6.26
N ARG A 78 3.15 -16.12 -6.03
CA ARG A 78 2.15 -16.28 -7.08
C ARG A 78 1.00 -15.30 -6.87
N ILE A 79 0.48 -14.75 -7.98
CA ILE A 79 -0.74 -13.96 -8.00
C ILE A 79 -1.87 -14.84 -8.49
N ILE A 80 -2.94 -14.94 -7.71
CA ILE A 80 -4.12 -15.76 -8.03
C ILE A 80 -5.33 -14.84 -8.08
N THR A 81 -6.10 -14.90 -9.17
CA THR A 81 -7.32 -14.12 -9.37
C THR A 81 -8.55 -14.83 -8.81
N CYS A 82 -9.62 -14.07 -8.54
CA CYS A 82 -10.82 -14.60 -7.87
C CYS A 82 -11.59 -15.67 -8.64
N ASP A 83 -11.38 -15.78 -9.93
CA ASP A 83 -11.99 -16.78 -10.82
C ASP A 83 -11.23 -18.14 -10.84
N THR A 84 -10.12 -18.20 -10.13
CA THR A 84 -9.29 -19.42 -10.09
C THR A 84 -9.96 -20.50 -9.23
N THR A 85 -10.16 -21.67 -9.81
CA THR A 85 -10.64 -22.85 -9.08
C THR A 85 -9.62 -23.23 -8.00
N GLY A 86 -10.08 -23.47 -6.76
CA GLY A 86 -9.21 -23.87 -5.65
C GLY A 86 -8.62 -22.68 -4.85
N LEU A 87 -9.05 -21.45 -5.12
CA LEU A 87 -8.59 -20.25 -4.39
C LEU A 87 -8.61 -20.43 -2.85
N LYS A 88 -9.66 -21.05 -2.32
CA LYS A 88 -9.78 -21.30 -0.86
C LYS A 88 -8.73 -22.27 -0.37
N ASP A 89 -8.47 -23.33 -1.11
CA ASP A 89 -7.51 -24.37 -0.73
C ASP A 89 -6.09 -23.80 -0.72
N GLU A 90 -5.76 -22.91 -1.66
CA GLU A 90 -4.50 -22.19 -1.71
C GLU A 90 -4.30 -21.28 -0.47
N VAL A 91 -5.34 -20.55 -0.07
CA VAL A 91 -5.29 -19.71 1.14
C VAL A 91 -5.16 -20.56 2.40
N ILE A 92 -5.96 -21.62 2.53
CA ILE A 92 -5.88 -22.56 3.65
C ILE A 92 -4.48 -23.15 3.75
N HIS A 93 -3.94 -23.66 2.65
CA HIS A 93 -2.61 -24.24 2.62
C HIS A 93 -1.52 -23.24 3.06
N SER A 94 -1.56 -22.01 2.56
CA SER A 94 -0.60 -20.96 2.94
C SER A 94 -0.66 -20.65 4.44
N ILE A 95 -1.88 -20.51 4.99
CA ILE A 95 -2.08 -20.23 6.41
C ILE A 95 -1.63 -21.40 7.28
N ASP A 96 -1.91 -22.64 6.88
CA ASP A 96 -1.48 -23.86 7.59
C ASP A 96 0.05 -24.00 7.59
N CYS A 97 0.72 -23.48 6.55
CA CYS A 97 2.17 -23.36 6.51
C CYS A 97 2.70 -22.15 7.35
N GLY A 98 1.83 -21.41 8.01
CA GLY A 98 2.19 -20.24 8.83
C GLY A 98 2.51 -18.99 8.02
N ILE A 99 2.14 -18.94 6.73
CA ILE A 99 2.41 -17.80 5.84
C ILE A 99 1.10 -17.04 5.58
N PRO A 100 0.96 -15.80 6.07
CA PRO A 100 -0.19 -14.96 5.79
C PRO A 100 -0.31 -14.64 4.30
N VAL A 101 -1.54 -14.37 3.83
CA VAL A 101 -1.86 -14.10 2.42
C VAL A 101 -2.26 -12.65 2.24
N LEU A 102 -1.69 -11.97 1.25
CA LEU A 102 -2.13 -10.64 0.84
C LEU A 102 -3.36 -10.77 -0.05
N ALA A 103 -4.40 -9.97 0.23
CA ALA A 103 -5.64 -9.97 -0.52
C ALA A 103 -6.02 -8.54 -0.95
N GLU A 104 -6.33 -8.35 -2.23
CA GLU A 104 -6.77 -7.08 -2.79
C GLU A 104 -8.29 -6.99 -2.77
N SER A 105 -8.82 -5.84 -2.32
CA SER A 105 -10.26 -5.51 -2.31
C SER A 105 -11.14 -6.40 -1.44
N LEU A 106 -10.56 -7.16 -0.51
CA LEU A 106 -11.32 -8.06 0.36
C LEU A 106 -12.15 -7.30 1.42
N ALA A 107 -11.51 -6.39 2.13
CA ALA A 107 -12.16 -5.62 3.20
C ALA A 107 -12.67 -4.26 2.70
N ASP A 108 -11.95 -3.68 1.77
CA ASP A 108 -12.22 -2.42 1.09
C ASP A 108 -11.52 -2.43 -0.28
N ASN A 109 -11.37 -1.28 -0.92
CA ASN A 109 -10.67 -1.22 -2.22
C ASN A 109 -9.13 -1.19 -2.08
N THR A 110 -8.60 -1.62 -0.95
CA THR A 110 -7.17 -1.67 -0.68
C THR A 110 -6.68 -3.09 -0.40
N TRP A 111 -5.41 -3.21 -0.05
CA TRP A 111 -4.81 -4.47 0.36
C TRP A 111 -5.08 -4.76 1.84
N CYS A 112 -5.35 -6.01 2.15
CA CYS A 112 -5.40 -6.52 3.51
C CYS A 112 -4.56 -7.81 3.64
N LEU A 113 -4.38 -8.27 4.87
CA LEU A 113 -3.60 -9.46 5.18
C LEU A 113 -4.51 -10.49 5.83
N ILE A 114 -4.71 -11.63 5.17
CA ILE A 114 -5.41 -12.79 5.75
C ILE A 114 -4.41 -13.55 6.61
N THR A 115 -4.75 -13.76 7.88
CA THR A 115 -3.88 -14.39 8.88
C THR A 115 -4.47 -15.66 9.49
N GLY A 116 -5.72 -15.98 9.16
CA GLY A 116 -6.40 -17.17 9.66
C GLY A 116 -7.72 -17.43 8.96
N TYR A 117 -8.31 -18.59 9.24
CA TYR A 117 -9.60 -18.99 8.68
C TYR A 117 -10.42 -19.83 9.66
N GLU A 118 -11.71 -19.94 9.39
CA GLU A 118 -12.66 -20.85 10.05
C GLU A 118 -13.58 -21.52 9.05
N ASN A 119 -14.34 -22.54 9.54
CA ASN A 119 -15.37 -23.23 8.78
C ASN A 119 -14.87 -23.77 7.43
N ALA A 120 -13.70 -24.44 7.43
CA ALA A 120 -13.05 -24.94 6.22
C ALA A 120 -12.86 -23.83 5.17
N GLY A 121 -12.34 -22.68 5.59
CA GLY A 121 -12.04 -21.55 4.71
C GLY A 121 -13.24 -20.74 4.23
N LYS A 122 -14.46 -20.99 4.76
CA LYS A 122 -15.63 -20.15 4.43
C LYS A 122 -15.55 -18.75 5.02
N THR A 123 -14.88 -18.62 6.16
CA THR A 123 -14.64 -17.35 6.84
C THR A 123 -13.14 -17.15 7.00
N VAL A 124 -12.64 -15.96 6.71
CA VAL A 124 -11.24 -15.56 6.93
C VAL A 124 -11.16 -14.46 7.96
N PHE A 125 -10.02 -14.43 8.67
CA PHE A 125 -9.63 -13.38 9.60
C PHE A 125 -8.42 -12.66 9.04
N GLY A 126 -8.32 -11.38 9.31
CA GLY A 126 -7.22 -10.64 8.78
C GLY A 126 -7.03 -9.26 9.39
N TYR A 127 -6.04 -8.56 8.87
CA TYR A 127 -5.71 -7.19 9.18
C TYR A 127 -5.89 -6.30 7.96
N THR A 128 -6.43 -5.11 8.20
CA THR A 128 -6.44 -4.02 7.24
C THR A 128 -5.73 -2.82 7.83
N THR A 129 -5.17 -1.99 6.95
CA THR A 129 -4.48 -0.75 7.35
C THR A 129 -5.43 0.43 7.51
N ASN A 130 -6.70 0.25 7.17
CA ASN A 130 -7.67 1.32 7.36
C ASN A 130 -7.97 1.52 8.84
N CYS A 131 -7.83 2.75 9.28
CA CYS A 131 -8.08 3.14 10.66
C CYS A 131 -9.58 3.18 10.92
N TYR A 132 -10.10 2.25 11.75
CA TYR A 132 -11.51 2.18 12.12
C TYR A 132 -11.86 3.03 13.32
N ASN A 133 -10.87 3.48 14.07
CA ASN A 133 -11.04 4.19 15.33
C ASN A 133 -10.45 5.61 15.31
N CYS A 134 -10.11 6.17 14.17
CA CYS A 134 -9.73 7.57 14.15
C CYS A 134 -10.96 8.45 14.41
N ASN A 135 -11.06 8.93 15.63
CA ASN A 135 -11.91 10.03 15.99
C ASN A 135 -11.06 11.31 15.85
N PRO A 136 -11.17 12.10 14.81
CA PRO A 136 -12.35 12.47 14.02
C PRO A 136 -12.16 12.31 12.48
N CYS A 137 -11.66 11.21 12.00
CA CYS A 137 -11.52 11.02 10.55
C CYS A 137 -12.91 10.83 9.93
N VAL A 138 -13.53 11.92 9.50
CA VAL A 138 -14.91 11.99 8.99
C VAL A 138 -15.10 11.17 7.70
N LYS A 139 -14.05 10.61 7.12
CA LYS A 139 -14.05 9.97 5.80
C LYS A 139 -13.51 8.54 5.77
N CYS A 140 -13.37 7.87 6.91
CA CYS A 140 -13.02 6.45 6.90
C CYS A 140 -14.13 5.65 6.22
N ILE A 141 -13.85 5.13 5.04
CA ILE A 141 -14.74 4.20 4.35
C ILE A 141 -14.90 2.98 5.26
N LYS A 142 -16.13 2.73 5.71
CA LYS A 142 -16.42 1.52 6.49
C LYS A 142 -16.05 0.30 5.64
N PRO A 143 -15.26 -0.63 6.16
CA PRO A 143 -14.89 -1.81 5.40
C PRO A 143 -16.13 -2.66 5.11
N LYS A 144 -16.11 -3.32 3.98
CA LYS A 144 -17.10 -4.30 3.56
C LYS A 144 -16.82 -5.66 4.21
N VAL A 145 -16.78 -5.69 5.55
CA VAL A 145 -16.51 -6.89 6.36
C VAL A 145 -17.74 -7.26 7.17
N ASP A 146 -17.83 -8.50 7.64
CA ASP A 146 -18.97 -8.97 8.44
C ASP A 146 -18.85 -8.45 9.88
N GLY A 147 -17.64 -8.32 10.38
CA GLY A 147 -17.37 -7.79 11.72
C GLY A 147 -15.94 -7.34 11.88
N TYR A 148 -15.76 -6.47 12.84
CA TYR A 148 -14.51 -5.88 13.24
C TYR A 148 -14.15 -6.37 14.65
N ILE A 149 -12.89 -6.78 14.78
CA ILE A 149 -12.30 -7.11 16.07
C ILE A 149 -11.44 -5.91 16.47
N GLU A 150 -10.75 -5.81 17.43
CA GLU A 150 -9.91 -4.67 17.82
C GLU A 150 -8.66 -4.52 16.92
N ASN A 151 -8.08 -3.33 16.90
CA ASN A 151 -6.76 -3.04 16.30
C ASN A 151 -6.59 -3.38 14.81
N GLY A 152 -7.61 -3.11 14.00
CA GLY A 152 -7.54 -3.35 12.55
C GLY A 152 -7.83 -4.79 12.13
N MET A 153 -8.13 -5.68 13.07
CA MET A 153 -8.56 -7.04 12.74
C MET A 153 -10.01 -7.08 12.26
N PHE A 154 -10.27 -7.90 11.27
CA PHE A 154 -11.61 -8.13 10.72
C PHE A 154 -11.86 -9.62 10.50
N PHE A 155 -13.14 -9.98 10.32
CA PHE A 155 -13.53 -11.26 9.75
C PHE A 155 -14.48 -11.08 8.57
N LYS A 156 -14.41 -12.00 7.60
CA LYS A 156 -15.24 -11.98 6.40
C LYS A 156 -15.64 -13.37 5.96
N SER A 157 -16.97 -13.57 5.85
CA SER A 157 -17.55 -14.79 5.30
C SER A 157 -17.75 -14.66 3.78
N ASN A 158 -17.76 -15.77 3.08
CA ASN A 158 -17.91 -15.84 1.62
C ASN A 158 -16.95 -14.88 0.86
N TRP A 159 -15.78 -14.72 1.41
CA TRP A 159 -14.77 -13.75 1.01
C TRP A 159 -14.25 -13.97 -0.42
N ASP A 160 -14.22 -15.21 -0.89
CA ASP A 160 -13.80 -15.64 -2.23
C ASP A 160 -14.54 -14.93 -3.38
N LYS A 161 -15.76 -14.46 -3.11
CA LYS A 161 -16.56 -13.67 -4.07
C LYS A 161 -16.26 -12.17 -4.04
N SER A 162 -15.55 -11.71 -3.03
CA SER A 162 -15.30 -10.27 -2.79
C SER A 162 -13.86 -9.88 -3.12
N VAL A 163 -12.93 -10.82 -3.06
CA VAL A 163 -11.52 -10.58 -3.33
C VAL A 163 -11.30 -10.42 -4.83
N LYS A 164 -10.46 -9.48 -5.23
CA LYS A 164 -10.08 -9.29 -6.64
C LYS A 164 -8.96 -10.26 -7.02
N ARG A 165 -7.92 -10.30 -6.22
CA ARG A 165 -6.78 -11.22 -6.34
C ARG A 165 -6.08 -11.39 -4.99
N ILE A 166 -5.29 -12.43 -4.89
CA ILE A 166 -4.43 -12.70 -3.75
C ILE A 166 -2.97 -12.86 -4.19
N ILE A 167 -2.05 -12.59 -3.26
CA ILE A 167 -0.64 -12.90 -3.42
C ILE A 167 -0.25 -13.88 -2.33
N ILE A 168 0.25 -15.04 -2.76
CA ILE A 168 0.78 -16.09 -1.90
C ILE A 168 2.29 -16.08 -2.01
N ILE A 169 2.97 -16.08 -0.88
CA ILE A 169 4.42 -16.24 -0.82
C ILE A 169 4.73 -17.73 -0.69
N ASP A 170 5.45 -18.27 -1.65
CA ASP A 170 5.86 -19.67 -1.63
C ASP A 170 7.11 -19.88 -0.77
N ASP A 171 8.09 -18.99 -0.88
CA ASP A 171 9.30 -19.00 -0.05
C ASP A 171 10.03 -17.62 -0.08
N PHE A 172 11.17 -17.54 0.64
CA PHE A 172 12.00 -16.34 0.74
C PHE A 172 13.43 -16.56 0.18
N ASN A 173 13.52 -17.27 -0.93
CA ASN A 173 14.79 -17.63 -1.58
C ASN A 173 14.97 -17.00 -2.97
N ALA A 174 14.07 -16.10 -3.39
CA ALA A 174 14.19 -15.42 -4.67
C ALA A 174 15.54 -14.69 -4.78
N GLN A 175 16.12 -14.71 -5.97
CA GLN A 175 17.30 -13.92 -6.27
C GLN A 175 16.91 -12.44 -6.38
N PRO A 176 17.43 -11.54 -5.53
CA PRO A 176 17.08 -10.13 -5.63
C PRO A 176 17.64 -9.51 -6.92
N TYR A 177 16.94 -8.53 -7.43
CA TYR A 177 17.42 -7.68 -8.52
C TYR A 177 18.76 -7.01 -8.13
N GLY A 178 19.56 -6.67 -9.13
CA GLY A 178 20.74 -5.87 -8.91
C GLY A 178 20.40 -4.39 -8.64
N TYR A 179 21.37 -3.64 -8.16
CA TYR A 179 21.19 -2.21 -7.87
C TYR A 179 20.75 -1.41 -9.11
N LYS A 180 21.29 -1.77 -10.29
CA LYS A 180 20.96 -1.11 -11.56
C LYS A 180 19.48 -1.26 -11.93
N GLU A 181 18.89 -2.42 -11.70
CA GLU A 181 17.48 -2.67 -11.98
C GLU A 181 16.58 -1.82 -11.06
N TYR A 182 16.90 -1.70 -9.77
CA TYR A 182 16.18 -0.79 -8.87
C TYR A 182 16.33 0.67 -9.29
N MET A 183 17.53 1.12 -9.64
CA MET A 183 17.74 2.49 -10.12
C MET A 183 16.94 2.80 -11.39
N ASN A 184 16.92 1.89 -12.35
CA ASN A 184 16.14 2.07 -13.57
C ASN A 184 14.63 2.16 -13.27
N HIS A 185 14.15 1.33 -12.37
CA HIS A 185 12.75 1.38 -11.93
C HIS A 185 12.42 2.72 -11.24
N TRP A 186 13.27 3.22 -10.35
CA TRP A 186 13.04 4.52 -9.70
C TRP A 186 13.03 5.66 -10.72
N ILE A 187 13.96 5.63 -11.69
CA ILE A 187 13.99 6.61 -12.77
C ILE A 187 12.70 6.55 -13.61
N SER A 188 12.20 5.35 -13.95
CA SER A 188 10.96 5.20 -14.72
C SER A 188 9.73 5.78 -13.98
N ILE A 189 9.67 5.63 -12.65
CA ILE A 189 8.63 6.24 -11.83
C ILE A 189 8.75 7.77 -11.81
N MET A 190 9.97 8.28 -11.65
CA MET A 190 10.23 9.74 -11.63
C MET A 190 9.95 10.41 -12.98
N GLN A 191 10.01 9.66 -14.08
CA GLN A 191 9.78 10.10 -15.46
C GLN A 191 8.43 9.64 -16.00
N HIS A 192 7.51 9.21 -15.12
CA HIS A 192 6.19 8.75 -15.55
C HIS A 192 5.40 9.89 -16.17
N GLU A 193 4.86 9.65 -17.36
CA GLU A 193 4.15 10.67 -18.14
C GLU A 193 2.85 11.12 -17.46
N PRO A 194 2.49 12.41 -17.55
CA PRO A 194 1.24 12.95 -17.05
C PRO A 194 0.02 12.21 -17.65
N LYS A 195 -0.99 11.95 -16.82
CA LYS A 195 -2.17 11.19 -17.24
C LYS A 195 -3.41 11.59 -16.45
N ASN A 196 -4.53 11.80 -17.14
CA ASN A 196 -5.84 12.06 -16.54
C ASN A 196 -5.88 13.24 -15.54
N GLY A 197 -5.14 14.31 -15.79
CA GLY A 197 -5.04 15.48 -14.90
C GLY A 197 -4.07 15.28 -13.73
N PHE A 198 -3.30 14.19 -13.73
CA PHE A 198 -2.24 13.95 -12.76
C PHE A 198 -0.87 14.08 -13.43
N LYS A 199 0.05 14.72 -12.72
CA LYS A 199 1.48 14.77 -13.01
C LYS A 199 2.20 13.88 -12.01
N PHE A 200 3.29 13.25 -12.45
CA PHE A 200 4.02 12.27 -11.65
C PHE A 200 5.50 12.63 -11.58
N GLY A 201 6.16 12.17 -10.53
CA GLY A 201 7.60 12.28 -10.37
C GLY A 201 8.11 13.71 -10.56
N MET A 202 9.01 13.91 -11.53
CA MET A 202 9.63 15.23 -11.79
C MET A 202 8.62 16.28 -12.25
N ASP A 203 7.69 15.93 -13.14
CA ASP A 203 6.64 16.84 -13.61
C ASP A 203 5.72 17.31 -12.47
N ALA A 204 5.49 16.46 -11.48
CA ALA A 204 4.74 16.81 -10.29
C ALA A 204 5.51 17.79 -9.40
N TYR A 205 6.83 17.63 -9.24
CA TYR A 205 7.67 18.60 -8.52
C TYR A 205 7.70 19.95 -9.22
N ASP A 206 7.87 19.96 -10.55
CA ASP A 206 7.87 21.21 -11.34
C ASP A 206 6.52 21.95 -11.22
N ALA A 207 5.41 21.21 -11.23
CA ALA A 207 4.09 21.78 -11.03
C ALA A 207 3.90 22.40 -9.64
N VAL A 208 4.44 21.77 -8.59
CA VAL A 208 4.42 22.33 -7.23
C VAL A 208 5.28 23.57 -7.14
N ILE A 209 6.47 23.59 -7.76
CA ILE A 209 7.32 24.78 -7.79
C ILE A 209 6.58 25.93 -8.46
N GLN A 210 5.98 25.71 -9.63
CA GLN A 210 5.20 26.72 -10.34
C GLN A 210 4.02 27.24 -9.50
N LEU A 211 3.32 26.33 -8.79
CA LEU A 211 2.25 26.70 -7.88
C LEU A 211 2.74 27.61 -6.75
N LEU A 212 3.90 27.30 -6.15
CA LEU A 212 4.47 28.06 -5.04
C LEU A 212 5.06 29.40 -5.48
N GLU A 213 5.39 29.59 -6.75
CA GLU A 213 5.87 30.84 -7.35
C GLU A 213 4.72 31.76 -7.79
N ASP A 214 3.47 31.29 -7.81
CA ASP A 214 2.30 32.07 -8.18
C ASP A 214 1.65 32.72 -6.96
N ASP A 215 2.06 33.96 -6.66
CA ASP A 215 1.52 34.75 -5.53
C ASP A 215 -0.01 34.88 -5.58
N SER A 216 -0.63 34.86 -6.78
CA SER A 216 -2.06 35.03 -6.93
C SER A 216 -2.88 33.87 -6.30
N VAL A 217 -2.29 32.71 -6.18
CA VAL A 217 -2.87 31.54 -5.50
C VAL A 217 -3.03 31.81 -4.00
N PHE A 218 -2.07 32.50 -3.40
CA PHE A 218 -2.03 32.75 -1.96
C PHE A 218 -2.77 34.01 -1.57
N GLU A 219 -2.76 35.05 -2.41
CA GLU A 219 -3.42 36.35 -2.13
C GLU A 219 -4.94 36.21 -1.95
N ASN A 220 -5.57 35.25 -2.66
CA ASN A 220 -7.02 35.09 -2.67
C ASN A 220 -7.48 33.84 -1.89
N ALA A 221 -6.55 33.03 -1.37
CA ALA A 221 -6.88 31.81 -0.66
C ALA A 221 -7.34 32.09 0.77
N GLY A 222 -8.49 31.55 1.17
CA GLY A 222 -8.94 31.57 2.55
C GLY A 222 -8.21 30.53 3.43
N ASP A 223 -8.36 30.62 4.76
CA ASP A 223 -7.71 29.72 5.72
C ASP A 223 -7.96 28.25 5.43
N LYS A 224 -9.14 27.90 4.95
CA LYS A 224 -9.49 26.51 4.60
C LYS A 224 -8.67 26.03 3.40
N GLU A 225 -8.56 26.86 2.36
CA GLU A 225 -7.83 26.53 1.13
C GLU A 225 -6.33 26.43 1.39
N LEU A 226 -5.77 27.33 2.19
CA LEU A 226 -4.39 27.26 2.64
C LEU A 226 -4.13 26.00 3.47
N THR A 227 -5.08 25.61 4.32
CA THR A 227 -4.97 24.36 5.09
C THR A 227 -4.97 23.13 4.18
N GLU A 228 -5.84 23.07 3.16
CA GLU A 228 -5.86 21.95 2.22
C GLU A 228 -4.61 21.94 1.34
N LEU A 229 -4.12 23.08 0.90
CA LEU A 229 -2.84 23.18 0.19
C LEU A 229 -1.67 22.69 1.05
N TYR A 230 -1.62 23.12 2.32
CA TYR A 230 -0.62 22.65 3.28
C TYR A 230 -0.69 21.13 3.43
N ARG A 231 -1.88 20.59 3.65
CA ARG A 231 -2.08 19.14 3.71
C ARG A 231 -1.63 18.44 2.44
N PHE A 232 -1.99 18.96 1.27
CA PHE A 232 -1.57 18.40 -0.01
C PHE A 232 -0.04 18.33 -0.12
N LEU A 233 0.66 19.44 0.18
CA LEU A 233 2.13 19.51 0.08
C LEU A 233 2.84 18.62 1.09
N PHE A 234 2.31 18.47 2.31
CA PHE A 234 2.98 17.75 3.39
C PHE A 234 2.45 16.33 3.64
N THR A 235 1.21 16.02 3.31
CA THR A 235 0.69 14.64 3.47
C THR A 235 1.00 13.74 2.28
N ASN A 236 1.26 14.31 1.10
CA ASN A 236 1.82 13.56 -0.02
C ASN A 236 3.33 13.27 0.13
N SER A 237 4.02 13.99 1.00
CA SER A 237 5.37 13.66 1.45
C SER A 237 5.29 12.77 2.68
N PHE A 238 5.20 11.46 2.48
CA PHE A 238 5.53 10.34 3.39
C PHE A 238 5.57 10.61 4.90
N ILE A 239 4.66 11.41 5.47
CA ILE A 239 4.46 11.43 6.91
C ILE A 239 3.30 10.45 7.17
N PRO A 240 3.54 9.28 7.75
CA PRO A 240 2.45 8.46 8.25
C PRO A 240 1.72 9.30 9.29
N GLU A 241 0.44 9.58 9.07
CA GLU A 241 -0.41 10.10 10.13
C GLU A 241 -0.34 9.10 11.29
N ASN A 242 0.19 9.54 12.43
CA ASN A 242 0.22 8.81 13.69
C ASN A 242 -1.20 8.58 14.22
#